data_3df4a78eef45168e8a2a206600fdb7f1
#
_entry.id   3df4a78eef45168e8a2a206600fdb7f1
#
_cell.length_a   1.000
_cell.length_b   1.000
_cell.length_c   1.000
_cell.angle_alpha   90.00
_cell.angle_beta   90.00
_cell.angle_gamma   90.00
#
_symmetry.space_group_name_H-M   'P 1'
#
loop_
_entity.id
_entity.type
_entity.pdbx_description
1 polymer ?
#
loop_
_entity_poly.entity_id
_entity_poly.type
_entity_poly.pdbx_seq_one_letter_code
_entity_poly.pdbx_strand_id
1 'polypeptide(L)'
;MERIRTLVRYDEIKEHRIVRTIASTYPINKITINHIILVTICILSVVYLLIDGSEDFYAKDHWKKPFDPKEFYEITMRKIRQEELKLIQTNRQWKEEKIHELTLEAIARSNFAVPADISQRPLIIYAYAESNFARANLQYFIQHGLYAAADFLFIINGNATLDLLLPPRLPNVRIIRRGNNCFDMGGIGEVLNSNDRELVKKYSKFILMNASVRGPFLPTWAEGCWVDKFLSRLSDEVKLVGTTYNCGPIGHVQSMVFATDRIGINVLLNGNITTEQDPNFLGGLSSCVKDKDDAISIELSLTNLIRKANYKVEVLMTQAKTSDTYYEKCDEGGWQDVHAYETIFVKTNSNYNVEFDSTNKLTELHNYWGRTSWDMCKVV
;
A
#
# COMPACT_ATOMS: atom_id res chain seq x y z
N MET A 1 -3.52 44.26 30.16
CA MET A 1 -3.72 42.99 30.91
C MET A 1 -4.83 42.11 30.28
N GLU A 2 -5.89 42.66 29.73
CA GLU A 2 -6.96 41.87 29.08
C GLU A 2 -6.51 41.15 27.78
N ARG A 3 -5.69 41.78 26.96
CA ARG A 3 -5.15 41.16 25.74
C ARG A 3 -4.25 39.94 26.00
N ILE A 4 -3.54 39.90 27.12
CA ILE A 4 -2.67 38.77 27.49
C ILE A 4 -3.53 37.61 27.99
N ARG A 5 -4.64 37.87 28.71
CA ARG A 5 -5.59 36.81 29.12
C ARG A 5 -6.29 36.13 27.95
N THR A 6 -6.54 36.86 26.86
CA THR A 6 -7.17 36.31 25.66
C THR A 6 -6.20 35.42 24.86
N LEU A 7 -4.94 35.80 24.80
CA LEU A 7 -3.92 34.99 24.14
C LEU A 7 -3.62 33.67 24.89
N VAL A 8 -3.50 33.72 26.21
CA VAL A 8 -3.29 32.51 27.03
C VAL A 8 -4.48 31.54 26.92
N ARG A 9 -5.73 32.07 26.89
CA ARG A 9 -6.92 31.22 26.70
C ARG A 9 -7.02 30.60 25.30
N TYR A 10 -6.49 31.26 24.27
CA TYR A 10 -6.50 30.76 22.91
C TYR A 10 -5.45 29.64 22.73
N ASP A 11 -4.32 29.74 23.37
CA ASP A 11 -3.27 28.74 23.34
C ASP A 11 -3.63 27.49 24.17
N GLU A 12 -4.26 27.66 25.34
CA GLU A 12 -4.79 26.54 26.14
C GLU A 12 -5.84 25.71 25.36
N ILE A 13 -6.71 26.35 24.58
CA ILE A 13 -7.72 25.67 23.76
C ILE A 13 -7.06 24.90 22.60
N LYS A 14 -6.00 25.44 22.03
CA LYS A 14 -5.23 24.78 20.96
C LYS A 14 -4.43 23.59 21.49
N GLU A 15 -3.77 23.74 22.63
CA GLU A 15 -3.03 22.63 23.27
C GLU A 15 -3.97 21.51 23.72
N HIS A 16 -5.13 21.82 24.29
CA HIS A 16 -6.12 20.81 24.67
C HIS A 16 -6.69 20.06 23.44
N ARG A 17 -6.78 20.71 22.29
CA ARG A 17 -7.20 20.06 21.05
C ARG A 17 -6.10 19.14 20.48
N ILE A 18 -4.85 19.60 20.49
CA ILE A 18 -3.70 18.80 20.04
C ILE A 18 -3.51 17.59 20.96
N VAL A 19 -3.55 17.78 22.28
CA VAL A 19 -3.42 16.67 23.25
C VAL A 19 -4.58 15.66 23.13
N ARG A 20 -5.82 16.11 22.89
CA ARG A 20 -6.95 15.19 22.63
C ARG A 20 -6.81 14.45 21.31
N THR A 21 -6.32 15.10 20.27
CA THR A 21 -6.08 14.45 18.96
C THR A 21 -4.96 13.40 19.07
N ILE A 22 -3.89 13.71 19.80
CA ILE A 22 -2.78 12.76 20.06
C ILE A 22 -3.28 11.60 20.93
N ALA A 23 -4.06 11.86 21.97
CA ALA A 23 -4.57 10.84 22.89
C ALA A 23 -5.63 9.91 22.26
N SER A 24 -6.36 10.39 21.22
CA SER A 24 -7.33 9.55 20.49
C SER A 24 -6.70 8.69 19.41
N THR A 25 -5.49 9.04 18.96
CA THR A 25 -4.81 8.33 17.86
C THR A 25 -3.81 7.29 18.37
N TYR A 26 -3.40 7.35 19.66
CA TYR A 26 -2.42 6.45 20.25
C TYR A 26 -2.86 6.02 21.66
N PRO A 27 -2.84 4.74 21.99
CA PRO A 27 -2.98 4.29 23.37
C PRO A 27 -1.68 4.60 24.14
N ILE A 28 -1.47 5.88 24.45
CA ILE A 28 -0.36 6.30 25.28
C ILE A 28 -0.68 5.90 26.72
N ASN A 29 0.19 5.10 27.32
CA ASN A 29 0.05 4.65 28.69
C ASN A 29 -0.07 5.90 29.60
N LYS A 30 -1.02 5.90 30.57
CA LYS A 30 -1.26 7.02 31.51
C LYS A 30 0.02 7.56 32.16
N ILE A 31 1.03 6.70 32.35
CA ILE A 31 2.34 7.04 32.89
C ILE A 31 3.11 8.00 31.97
N THR A 32 3.02 7.81 30.65
CA THR A 32 3.74 8.64 29.66
C THR A 32 3.14 10.04 29.55
N ILE A 33 1.81 10.16 29.61
CA ILE A 33 1.12 11.46 29.64
C ILE A 33 1.50 12.26 30.89
N ASN A 34 1.53 11.62 32.06
CA ASN A 34 1.91 12.27 33.29
C ASN A 34 3.37 12.75 33.28
N HIS A 35 4.29 12.01 32.65
CA HIS A 35 5.68 12.45 32.48
C HIS A 35 5.80 13.65 31.54
N ILE A 36 5.07 13.67 30.42
CA ILE A 36 5.06 14.80 29.49
C ILE A 36 4.50 16.04 30.18
N ILE A 37 3.39 15.93 30.91
CA ILE A 37 2.80 17.02 31.69
C ILE A 37 3.79 17.53 32.76
N LEU A 38 4.45 16.61 33.47
CA LEU A 38 5.41 16.97 34.50
C LEU A 38 6.61 17.72 33.92
N VAL A 39 7.18 17.25 32.81
CA VAL A 39 8.28 17.91 32.11
C VAL A 39 7.88 19.29 31.60
N THR A 40 6.66 19.43 31.04
CA THR A 40 6.14 20.73 30.59
C THR A 40 5.95 21.70 31.75
N ILE A 41 5.42 21.23 32.87
CA ILE A 41 5.27 22.05 34.10
C ILE A 41 6.67 22.46 34.65
N CYS A 42 7.64 21.57 34.67
CA CYS A 42 9.00 21.90 35.08
C CYS A 42 9.66 22.95 34.17
N ILE A 43 9.48 22.83 32.84
CA ILE A 43 9.99 23.83 31.89
C ILE A 43 9.29 25.19 32.08
N LEU A 44 7.98 25.22 32.24
CA LEU A 44 7.23 26.45 32.49
C LEU A 44 7.61 27.06 33.84
N SER A 45 7.86 26.28 34.87
CA SER A 45 8.32 26.75 36.18
C SER A 45 9.73 27.36 36.11
N VAL A 46 10.63 26.76 35.34
CA VAL A 46 11.98 27.32 35.12
C VAL A 46 11.89 28.62 34.30
N VAL A 47 11.07 28.68 33.29
CA VAL A 47 10.82 29.89 32.48
C VAL A 47 10.20 30.98 33.35
N TYR A 48 9.25 30.65 34.22
CA TYR A 48 8.63 31.60 35.15
C TYR A 48 9.65 32.17 36.14
N LEU A 49 10.49 31.31 36.72
CA LEU A 49 11.58 31.74 37.63
C LEU A 49 12.63 32.64 36.95
N LEU A 50 12.87 32.42 35.66
CA LEU A 50 13.77 33.23 34.84
C LEU A 50 13.17 34.59 34.43
N ILE A 51 11.83 34.70 34.35
CA ILE A 51 11.13 35.94 34.01
C ILE A 51 10.85 36.82 35.25
N ASP A 52 10.72 36.21 36.44
CA ASP A 52 10.31 36.89 37.66
C ASP A 52 11.50 37.53 38.42
N GLY A 53 12.69 37.57 37.80
CA GLY A 53 13.81 38.45 38.10
C GLY A 53 14.18 38.58 39.59
N SER A 54 14.53 37.49 40.27
CA SER A 54 15.25 37.62 41.55
C SER A 54 16.73 37.81 41.25
N GLU A 55 17.25 39.02 41.50
CA GLU A 55 18.65 39.41 41.32
C GLU A 55 19.66 38.58 42.13
N ASP A 56 19.22 37.68 43.01
CA ASP A 56 20.08 36.93 43.94
C ASP A 56 20.64 35.60 43.37
N PHE A 57 20.31 35.22 42.14
CA PHE A 57 20.79 33.95 41.57
C PHE A 57 22.10 34.08 40.75
N TYR A 58 22.61 35.28 40.55
CA TYR A 58 23.77 35.54 39.67
C TYR A 58 25.14 35.52 40.34
N ALA A 59 25.27 34.97 41.53
CA ALA A 59 26.55 34.91 42.22
C ALA A 59 27.12 33.49 42.32
N LYS A 60 27.65 32.95 41.23
CA LYS A 60 28.85 32.08 41.21
C LYS A 60 29.29 31.68 39.80
N ASP A 61 30.47 32.05 39.49
CA ASP A 61 31.38 31.86 38.36
C ASP A 61 31.35 30.53 37.58
N HIS A 62 30.33 30.23 36.78
CA HIS A 62 30.46 29.14 35.82
C HIS A 62 29.83 29.34 34.41
N TRP A 63 29.25 30.50 34.12
CA TRP A 63 28.63 30.73 32.78
C TRP A 63 29.48 31.72 31.97
N LYS A 64 30.37 31.20 31.07
CA LYS A 64 31.23 32.02 30.20
C LYS A 64 30.56 32.55 28.94
N LYS A 65 29.26 32.31 28.72
CA LYS A 65 28.50 32.91 27.61
C LYS A 65 27.18 33.49 28.12
N PRO A 66 26.77 34.67 27.66
CA PRO A 66 25.42 35.17 27.95
C PRO A 66 24.38 34.18 27.45
N PHE A 67 23.34 33.97 28.25
CA PHE A 67 22.19 33.13 27.91
C PHE A 67 21.48 33.74 26.70
N ASP A 68 21.44 32.97 25.55
CA ASP A 68 20.69 33.33 24.38
C ASP A 68 19.35 32.51 24.38
N PRO A 69 18.20 33.16 24.64
CA PRO A 69 16.91 32.49 24.67
C PRO A 69 16.56 31.81 23.33
N LYS A 70 17.06 32.35 22.21
CA LYS A 70 16.81 31.80 20.89
C LYS A 70 17.61 30.50 20.68
N GLU A 71 18.90 30.49 21.06
CA GLU A 71 19.73 29.30 21.00
C GLU A 71 19.17 28.19 21.90
N PHE A 72 18.75 28.54 23.12
CA PHE A 72 18.13 27.61 24.06
C PHE A 72 16.82 27.01 23.48
N TYR A 73 15.96 27.84 22.89
CA TYR A 73 14.74 27.41 22.25
C TYR A 73 15.02 26.42 21.10
N GLU A 74 15.98 26.75 20.24
CA GLU A 74 16.33 25.88 19.10
C GLU A 74 16.91 24.53 19.56
N ILE A 75 17.76 24.52 20.59
CA ILE A 75 18.32 23.30 21.15
C ILE A 75 17.20 22.44 21.78
N THR A 76 16.31 23.08 22.53
CA THR A 76 15.19 22.39 23.18
C THR A 76 14.23 21.79 22.14
N MET A 77 13.83 22.56 21.12
CA MET A 77 12.97 22.08 20.05
C MET A 77 13.63 20.97 19.23
N ARG A 78 14.93 21.02 19.03
CA ARG A 78 15.68 19.95 18.35
C ARG A 78 15.67 18.66 19.16
N LYS A 79 15.83 18.74 20.47
CA LYS A 79 15.75 17.58 21.38
C LYS A 79 14.34 16.98 21.41
N ILE A 80 13.31 17.81 21.53
CA ILE A 80 11.89 17.36 21.50
C ILE A 80 11.61 16.63 20.18
N ARG A 81 12.02 17.20 19.04
CA ARG A 81 11.82 16.56 17.74
C ARG A 81 12.56 15.21 17.61
N GLN A 82 13.75 15.10 18.20
CA GLN A 82 14.49 13.83 18.24
C GLN A 82 13.78 12.77 19.07
N GLU A 83 13.24 13.13 20.23
CA GLU A 83 12.48 12.21 21.08
C GLU A 83 11.14 11.81 20.44
N GLU A 84 10.44 12.73 19.78
CA GLU A 84 9.25 12.41 18.97
C GLU A 84 9.56 11.42 17.87
N LEU A 85 10.65 11.61 17.12
CA LEU A 85 11.09 10.69 16.07
C LEU A 85 11.41 9.30 16.63
N LYS A 86 12.08 9.21 17.78
CA LYS A 86 12.34 7.93 18.46
C LYS A 86 11.03 7.25 18.88
N LEU A 87 10.11 8.01 19.45
CA LEU A 87 8.80 7.48 19.88
C LEU A 87 7.98 6.95 18.69
N ILE A 88 7.99 7.69 17.56
CA ILE A 88 7.35 7.27 16.32
C ILE A 88 7.98 5.98 15.79
N GLN A 89 9.31 5.87 15.79
CA GLN A 89 10.04 4.68 15.37
C GLN A 89 9.72 3.48 16.27
N THR A 90 9.76 3.66 17.59
CA THR A 90 9.43 2.59 18.56
C THR A 90 7.99 2.12 18.44
N ASN A 91 7.04 3.05 18.29
CA ASN A 91 5.63 2.70 18.07
C ASN A 91 5.40 1.98 16.73
N ARG A 92 6.16 2.35 15.69
CA ARG A 92 6.11 1.69 14.39
C ARG A 92 6.62 0.26 14.49
N GLN A 93 7.76 0.05 15.14
CA GLN A 93 8.33 -1.28 15.34
C GLN A 93 7.40 -2.17 16.17
N TRP A 94 6.84 -1.66 17.26
CA TRP A 94 5.86 -2.40 18.06
C TRP A 94 4.60 -2.78 17.26
N LYS A 95 4.09 -1.89 16.41
CA LYS A 95 2.97 -2.18 15.50
C LYS A 95 3.33 -3.28 14.49
N GLU A 96 4.52 -3.20 13.89
CA GLU A 96 5.02 -4.18 12.94
C GLU A 96 5.15 -5.57 13.59
N GLU A 97 5.71 -5.64 14.80
CA GLU A 97 5.83 -6.89 15.58
C GLU A 97 4.46 -7.46 15.95
N LYS A 98 3.52 -6.62 16.38
CA LYS A 98 2.16 -7.06 16.73
C LYS A 98 1.37 -7.55 15.53
N ILE A 99 1.50 -6.89 14.38
CA ILE A 99 0.90 -7.34 13.11
C ILE A 99 1.48 -8.70 12.71
N HIS A 100 2.78 -8.87 12.83
CA HIS A 100 3.44 -10.13 12.54
C HIS A 100 2.93 -11.27 13.45
N GLU A 101 2.83 -11.03 14.75
CA GLU A 101 2.27 -11.98 15.73
C GLU A 101 0.83 -12.36 15.36
N LEU A 102 -0.03 -11.38 15.08
CA LEU A 102 -1.43 -11.63 14.69
C LEU A 102 -1.55 -12.42 13.39
N THR A 103 -0.64 -12.16 12.44
CA THR A 103 -0.58 -12.91 11.19
C THR A 103 -0.21 -14.37 11.45
N LEU A 104 0.79 -14.62 12.29
CA LEU A 104 1.20 -15.98 12.67
C LEU A 104 0.08 -16.72 13.43
N GLU A 105 -0.64 -16.04 14.31
CA GLU A 105 -1.79 -16.61 15.00
C GLU A 105 -2.94 -16.96 14.04
N ALA A 106 -3.25 -16.09 13.07
CA ALA A 106 -4.26 -16.34 12.05
C ALA A 106 -3.89 -17.56 11.20
N ILE A 107 -2.63 -17.67 10.80
CA ILE A 107 -2.08 -18.83 10.08
C ILE A 107 -2.22 -20.10 10.92
N ALA A 108 -1.86 -20.06 12.20
CA ALA A 108 -1.95 -21.21 13.10
C ALA A 108 -3.40 -21.66 13.32
N ARG A 109 -4.35 -20.72 13.39
CA ARG A 109 -5.80 -21.03 13.54
C ARG A 109 -6.42 -21.60 12.29
N SER A 110 -5.88 -21.34 11.10
CA SER A 110 -6.47 -21.74 9.82
C SER A 110 -6.34 -23.24 9.49
N ASN A 111 -5.75 -24.07 10.38
CA ASN A 111 -5.42 -25.48 10.10
C ASN A 111 -4.88 -25.63 8.67
N PHE A 112 -3.73 -25.08 8.41
CA PHE A 112 -3.14 -24.84 7.10
C PHE A 112 -3.03 -26.12 6.24
N ALA A 113 -4.16 -26.53 5.66
CA ALA A 113 -4.19 -27.57 4.65
C ALA A 113 -4.03 -26.89 3.27
N VAL A 114 -2.86 -27.03 2.66
CA VAL A 114 -2.66 -26.63 1.26
C VAL A 114 -3.39 -27.66 0.40
N PRO A 115 -4.37 -27.26 -0.44
CA PRO A 115 -5.01 -28.19 -1.37
C PRO A 115 -3.95 -28.91 -2.21
N ALA A 116 -4.11 -30.23 -2.36
CA ALA A 116 -3.13 -31.06 -3.04
C ALA A 116 -3.02 -30.76 -4.54
N ASP A 117 -4.12 -30.32 -5.16
CA ASP A 117 -4.14 -29.99 -6.60
C ASP A 117 -3.71 -28.55 -6.87
N ILE A 118 -2.44 -28.40 -7.22
CA ILE A 118 -1.83 -27.10 -7.57
C ILE A 118 -2.46 -26.49 -8.82
N SER A 119 -3.01 -27.30 -9.73
CA SER A 119 -3.60 -26.79 -10.98
C SER A 119 -4.84 -25.93 -10.76
N GLN A 120 -5.53 -26.12 -9.64
CA GLN A 120 -6.72 -25.36 -9.26
C GLN A 120 -6.38 -24.06 -8.49
N ARG A 121 -5.16 -23.94 -7.99
CA ARG A 121 -4.73 -22.77 -7.21
C ARG A 121 -4.34 -21.63 -8.16
N PRO A 122 -4.81 -20.40 -7.94
CA PRO A 122 -4.30 -19.25 -8.68
C PRO A 122 -2.89 -18.90 -8.22
N LEU A 123 -2.09 -18.35 -9.14
CA LEU A 123 -0.83 -17.71 -8.81
C LEU A 123 -1.03 -16.19 -8.70
N ILE A 124 -0.74 -15.63 -7.54
CA ILE A 124 -0.78 -14.20 -7.30
C ILE A 124 0.65 -13.67 -7.31
N ILE A 125 0.95 -12.78 -8.26
CA ILE A 125 2.28 -12.18 -8.44
C ILE A 125 2.23 -10.74 -7.98
N TYR A 126 3.05 -10.41 -6.98
CA TYR A 126 3.16 -9.09 -6.40
C TYR A 126 4.53 -8.48 -6.71
N ALA A 127 4.55 -7.49 -7.61
CA ALA A 127 5.78 -6.75 -7.93
C ALA A 127 5.98 -5.61 -6.92
N TYR A 128 7.14 -5.59 -6.29
CA TYR A 128 7.51 -4.62 -5.27
C TYR A 128 8.80 -3.90 -5.62
N ALA A 129 8.80 -2.59 -5.46
CA ALA A 129 9.99 -1.76 -5.37
C ALA A 129 9.85 -0.82 -4.17
N GLU A 130 10.93 -0.60 -3.42
CA GLU A 130 10.89 0.12 -2.14
C GLU A 130 10.45 1.57 -2.33
N SER A 131 9.42 1.97 -1.61
CA SER A 131 9.00 3.34 -1.37
C SER A 131 8.12 3.39 -0.12
N ASN A 132 7.88 4.58 0.43
CA ASN A 132 7.04 4.72 1.63
C ASN A 132 5.62 4.18 1.40
N PHE A 133 5.03 4.44 0.24
CA PHE A 133 3.70 3.93 -0.11
C PHE A 133 3.72 2.42 -0.36
N ALA A 134 4.68 1.93 -1.13
CA ALA A 134 4.82 0.52 -1.45
C ALA A 134 4.98 -0.33 -0.18
N ARG A 135 5.78 0.15 0.78
CA ARG A 135 5.98 -0.52 2.06
C ARG A 135 4.68 -0.66 2.85
N ALA A 136 3.92 0.43 3.01
CA ALA A 136 2.64 0.41 3.70
C ALA A 136 1.59 -0.46 2.98
N ASN A 137 1.59 -0.47 1.65
CA ASN A 137 0.69 -1.29 0.85
C ASN A 137 1.02 -2.78 0.96
N LEU A 138 2.31 -3.14 0.89
CA LEU A 138 2.75 -4.52 1.06
C LEU A 138 2.42 -5.04 2.46
N GLN A 139 2.66 -4.24 3.50
CA GLN A 139 2.34 -4.60 4.88
C GLN A 139 0.85 -4.90 5.04
N TYR A 140 -0.01 -4.06 4.48
CA TYR A 140 -1.45 -4.28 4.48
C TYR A 140 -1.83 -5.56 3.71
N PHE A 141 -1.24 -5.77 2.52
CA PHE A 141 -1.51 -6.96 1.70
C PHE A 141 -1.09 -8.25 2.39
N ILE A 142 0.06 -8.29 3.05
CA ILE A 142 0.51 -9.47 3.81
C ILE A 142 -0.47 -9.80 4.94
N GLN A 143 -0.97 -8.79 5.63
CA GLN A 143 -1.91 -8.96 6.73
C GLN A 143 -3.30 -9.41 6.27
N HIS A 144 -3.82 -8.82 5.20
CA HIS A 144 -5.22 -8.96 4.81
C HIS A 144 -5.44 -9.78 3.53
N GLY A 145 -4.43 -9.93 2.67
CA GLY A 145 -4.57 -10.51 1.34
C GLY A 145 -4.16 -11.97 1.22
N LEU A 146 -3.25 -12.46 2.10
CA LEU A 146 -2.75 -13.84 2.04
C LEU A 146 -3.79 -14.85 2.55
N TYR A 147 -3.80 -16.05 1.96
CA TYR A 147 -4.63 -17.18 2.39
C TYR A 147 -4.11 -18.51 1.85
N ALA A 148 -4.65 -19.65 2.31
CA ALA A 148 -4.11 -20.97 2.03
C ALA A 148 -4.32 -21.47 0.59
N ALA A 149 -5.46 -21.13 -0.04
CA ALA A 149 -5.87 -21.71 -1.33
C ALA A 149 -5.30 -21.01 -2.58
N ALA A 150 -4.31 -20.13 -2.44
CA ALA A 150 -3.55 -19.53 -3.54
C ALA A 150 -2.05 -19.67 -3.30
N ASP A 151 -1.27 -19.56 -4.37
CA ASP A 151 0.18 -19.40 -4.30
C ASP A 151 0.57 -17.96 -4.55
N PHE A 152 1.49 -17.44 -3.75
CA PHE A 152 1.95 -16.06 -3.79
C PHE A 152 3.41 -15.98 -4.20
N LEU A 153 3.71 -15.14 -5.18
CA LEU A 153 5.05 -14.86 -5.64
C LEU A 153 5.36 -13.38 -5.49
N PHE A 154 6.21 -13.03 -4.54
CA PHE A 154 6.71 -11.67 -4.38
C PHE A 154 7.97 -11.47 -5.20
N ILE A 155 7.94 -10.52 -6.13
CA ILE A 155 9.09 -10.09 -6.94
C ILE A 155 9.60 -8.80 -6.33
N ILE A 156 10.75 -8.87 -5.67
CA ILE A 156 11.39 -7.73 -5.02
C ILE A 156 12.41 -7.12 -5.98
N ASN A 157 12.10 -5.92 -6.48
CA ASN A 157 12.94 -5.19 -7.42
C ASN A 157 13.87 -4.23 -6.67
N GLY A 158 15.18 -4.43 -6.83
CA GLY A 158 16.21 -3.62 -6.19
C GLY A 158 16.39 -3.89 -4.69
N ASN A 159 17.01 -2.93 -4.03
CA ASN A 159 17.26 -3.01 -2.59
C ASN A 159 15.98 -2.71 -1.80
N ALA A 160 15.61 -3.60 -0.92
CA ALA A 160 14.44 -3.44 -0.06
C ALA A 160 14.75 -3.91 1.36
N THR A 161 14.30 -3.15 2.35
CA THR A 161 14.47 -3.43 3.78
C THR A 161 13.25 -4.20 4.33
N LEU A 162 12.91 -5.33 3.68
CA LEU A 162 11.64 -6.03 3.89
C LEU A 162 11.72 -7.25 4.81
N ASP A 163 12.88 -7.61 5.34
CA ASP A 163 13.06 -8.91 6.02
C ASP A 163 12.11 -9.11 7.21
N LEU A 164 11.66 -8.03 7.84
CA LEU A 164 10.69 -8.05 8.93
C LEU A 164 9.21 -8.09 8.47
N LEU A 165 8.94 -7.74 7.21
CA LEU A 165 7.57 -7.66 6.68
C LEU A 165 7.12 -8.95 6.00
N LEU A 166 8.07 -9.69 5.42
CA LEU A 166 7.73 -10.88 4.67
C LEU A 166 7.35 -12.02 5.61
N PRO A 167 6.25 -12.74 5.32
CA PRO A 167 5.81 -13.81 6.20
C PRO A 167 6.85 -14.92 6.28
N PRO A 168 7.22 -15.39 7.48
CA PRO A 168 8.20 -16.43 7.61
C PRO A 168 7.67 -17.75 7.05
N ARG A 169 8.34 -18.26 6.01
CA ARG A 169 8.24 -19.65 5.49
C ARG A 169 6.83 -20.23 5.35
N LEU A 170 5.91 -19.47 4.74
CA LEU A 170 4.65 -20.06 4.31
C LEU A 170 4.89 -20.95 3.08
N PRO A 171 4.37 -22.19 3.05
CA PRO A 171 4.62 -23.14 1.96
C PRO A 171 4.10 -22.67 0.61
N ASN A 172 3.12 -21.77 0.60
CA ASN A 172 2.49 -21.18 -0.58
C ASN A 172 3.03 -19.76 -0.90
N VAL A 173 4.11 -19.32 -0.25
CA VAL A 173 4.73 -18.01 -0.50
C VAL A 173 6.16 -18.21 -1.00
N ARG A 174 6.46 -17.63 -2.15
CA ARG A 174 7.80 -17.59 -2.73
C ARG A 174 8.24 -16.15 -2.93
N ILE A 175 9.54 -15.91 -2.79
CA ILE A 175 10.15 -14.59 -2.94
C ILE A 175 11.28 -14.70 -3.95
N ILE A 176 11.24 -13.85 -4.97
CA ILE A 176 12.32 -13.67 -5.94
C ILE A 176 12.88 -12.27 -5.74
N ARG A 177 14.20 -12.16 -5.57
CA ARG A 177 14.91 -10.87 -5.52
C ARG A 177 15.64 -10.67 -6.83
N ARG A 178 15.48 -9.49 -7.43
CA ARG A 178 16.14 -9.12 -8.69
C ARG A 178 16.58 -7.66 -8.70
N GLY A 179 17.42 -7.29 -9.63
CA GLY A 179 17.76 -5.89 -9.87
C GLY A 179 16.55 -5.08 -10.32
N ASN A 180 16.53 -3.79 -10.01
CA ASN A 180 15.46 -2.88 -10.46
C ASN A 180 15.80 -2.33 -11.86
N ASN A 181 15.88 -3.23 -12.85
CA ASN A 181 16.29 -2.88 -14.23
C ASN A 181 15.10 -2.67 -15.18
N CYS A 182 13.93 -3.13 -14.79
CA CYS A 182 12.67 -3.00 -15.53
C CYS A 182 11.59 -2.42 -14.61
N PHE A 183 10.57 -1.81 -15.16
CA PHE A 183 9.34 -1.55 -14.41
C PHE A 183 8.64 -2.87 -14.03
N ASP A 184 7.55 -2.76 -13.29
CA ASP A 184 6.79 -3.87 -12.72
C ASP A 184 6.36 -4.92 -13.77
N MET A 185 5.74 -4.48 -14.87
CA MET A 185 5.27 -5.39 -15.91
C MET A 185 6.42 -6.13 -16.60
N GLY A 186 7.51 -5.45 -16.91
CA GLY A 186 8.71 -6.08 -17.47
C GLY A 186 9.35 -7.05 -16.49
N GLY A 187 9.41 -6.69 -15.20
CA GLY A 187 9.91 -7.58 -14.14
C GLY A 187 9.06 -8.85 -13.95
N ILE A 188 7.75 -8.72 -14.03
CA ILE A 188 6.82 -9.85 -14.00
C ILE A 188 7.02 -10.74 -15.24
N GLY A 189 7.12 -10.13 -16.42
CA GLY A 189 7.31 -10.84 -17.68
C GLY A 189 8.62 -11.62 -17.73
N GLU A 190 9.72 -11.06 -17.21
CA GLU A 190 11.00 -11.75 -17.09
C GLU A 190 10.88 -13.01 -16.23
N VAL A 191 10.20 -12.93 -15.08
CA VAL A 191 9.99 -14.06 -14.18
C VAL A 191 9.08 -15.12 -14.82
N LEU A 192 8.01 -14.71 -15.50
CA LEU A 192 7.09 -15.64 -16.16
C LEU A 192 7.71 -16.33 -17.40
N ASN A 193 8.65 -15.67 -18.09
CA ASN A 193 9.39 -16.26 -19.21
C ASN A 193 10.58 -17.14 -18.77
N SER A 194 10.95 -17.08 -17.49
CA SER A 194 12.08 -17.88 -16.98
C SER A 194 11.76 -19.38 -16.98
N ASN A 195 12.80 -20.22 -17.00
CA ASN A 195 12.72 -21.67 -16.89
C ASN A 195 11.69 -22.29 -17.87
N ASP A 196 11.74 -21.89 -19.13
CA ASP A 196 10.83 -22.38 -20.16
C ASP A 196 9.35 -22.21 -19.80
N ARG A 197 9.02 -21.06 -19.18
CA ARG A 197 7.65 -20.70 -18.73
C ARG A 197 7.05 -21.70 -17.75
N GLU A 198 7.84 -22.27 -16.87
CA GLU A 198 7.40 -23.26 -15.88
C GLU A 198 6.16 -22.80 -15.11
N LEU A 199 6.13 -21.53 -14.66
CA LEU A 199 4.99 -20.96 -13.93
C LEU A 199 3.73 -20.90 -14.80
N VAL A 200 3.85 -20.54 -16.07
CA VAL A 200 2.71 -20.47 -16.99
C VAL A 200 2.15 -21.87 -17.28
N LYS A 201 3.03 -22.88 -17.37
CA LYS A 201 2.63 -24.27 -17.55
C LYS A 201 1.95 -24.86 -16.30
N LYS A 202 2.40 -24.44 -15.12
CA LYS A 202 1.95 -24.97 -13.82
C LYS A 202 0.57 -24.44 -13.41
N TYR A 203 0.31 -23.14 -13.60
CA TYR A 203 -0.90 -22.50 -13.14
C TYR A 203 -1.88 -22.25 -14.29
N SER A 204 -3.20 -22.28 -13.98
CA SER A 204 -4.27 -21.97 -14.94
C SER A 204 -4.80 -20.54 -14.83
N LYS A 205 -4.69 -19.93 -13.65
CA LYS A 205 -5.20 -18.59 -13.34
C LYS A 205 -4.15 -17.76 -12.63
N PHE A 206 -4.11 -16.47 -12.94
CA PHE A 206 -3.12 -15.53 -12.46
C PHE A 206 -3.78 -14.24 -12.00
N ILE A 207 -3.24 -13.63 -10.94
CA ILE A 207 -3.48 -12.24 -10.60
C ILE A 207 -2.13 -11.55 -10.54
N LEU A 208 -1.95 -10.51 -11.32
CA LEU A 208 -0.76 -9.70 -11.36
C LEU A 208 -1.05 -8.37 -10.69
N MET A 209 -0.16 -7.93 -9.81
CA MET A 209 -0.32 -6.67 -9.11
C MET A 209 1.01 -6.04 -8.75
N ASN A 210 0.98 -4.75 -8.49
CA ASN A 210 2.14 -4.00 -8.04
C ASN A 210 1.87 -3.26 -6.72
N ALA A 211 2.93 -2.78 -6.10
CA ALA A 211 2.88 -2.12 -4.79
C ALA A 211 2.33 -0.68 -4.81
N SER A 212 1.75 -0.20 -5.93
CA SER A 212 1.12 1.11 -6.00
C SER A 212 -0.29 1.15 -5.41
N VAL A 213 -0.85 -0.03 -5.11
CA VAL A 213 -2.22 -0.17 -4.58
C VAL A 213 -2.24 -0.69 -3.15
N ARG A 214 -3.28 -0.30 -2.42
CA ARG A 214 -3.64 -0.87 -1.11
C ARG A 214 -4.93 -1.65 -1.22
N GLY A 215 -4.99 -2.78 -0.53
CA GLY A 215 -6.11 -3.72 -0.49
C GLY A 215 -5.63 -5.13 -0.13
N PRO A 216 -6.53 -6.12 -0.05
CA PRO A 216 -7.92 -6.05 -0.46
C PRO A 216 -8.83 -5.40 0.59
N PHE A 217 -9.73 -4.51 0.15
CA PHE A 217 -10.79 -3.97 0.97
C PHE A 217 -12.11 -4.63 0.60
N LEU A 218 -12.68 -5.39 1.52
CA LEU A 218 -14.02 -5.95 1.37
C LEU A 218 -14.91 -5.44 2.52
N PRO A 219 -16.14 -5.01 2.22
CA PRO A 219 -17.06 -4.62 3.28
C PRO A 219 -17.42 -5.83 4.15
N THR A 220 -17.82 -5.59 5.40
CA THR A 220 -18.12 -6.64 6.40
C THR A 220 -19.22 -7.60 5.96
N TRP A 221 -20.13 -7.15 5.14
CA TRP A 221 -21.23 -7.95 4.60
C TRP A 221 -20.84 -8.79 3.36
N ALA A 222 -19.67 -8.51 2.75
CA ALA A 222 -19.23 -9.28 1.59
C ALA A 222 -18.79 -10.67 2.01
N GLU A 223 -19.24 -11.65 1.29
CA GLU A 223 -18.86 -13.06 1.45
C GLU A 223 -17.85 -13.50 0.39
N GLY A 224 -17.09 -14.55 0.72
CA GLY A 224 -16.11 -15.18 -0.16
C GLY A 224 -14.80 -14.44 -0.26
N CYS A 225 -13.89 -14.99 -1.06
CA CYS A 225 -12.54 -14.50 -1.23
C CYS A 225 -12.47 -13.30 -2.18
N TRP A 226 -11.56 -12.37 -1.91
CA TRP A 226 -11.33 -11.23 -2.81
C TRP A 226 -10.87 -11.67 -4.21
N VAL A 227 -10.13 -12.76 -4.28
CA VAL A 227 -9.62 -13.35 -5.54
C VAL A 227 -10.77 -13.79 -6.44
N ASP A 228 -11.84 -14.34 -5.85
CA ASP A 228 -13.00 -14.82 -6.61
C ASP A 228 -13.73 -13.68 -7.34
N LYS A 229 -13.65 -12.45 -6.80
CA LYS A 229 -14.25 -11.28 -7.43
C LYS A 229 -13.61 -10.94 -8.80
N PHE A 230 -12.37 -11.36 -9.00
CA PHE A 230 -11.66 -11.26 -10.28
C PHE A 230 -11.80 -12.53 -11.10
N LEU A 231 -11.47 -13.69 -10.51
CA LEU A 231 -11.33 -14.95 -11.25
C LEU A 231 -12.65 -15.51 -11.76
N SER A 232 -13.76 -15.24 -11.07
CA SER A 232 -15.10 -15.67 -11.54
C SER A 232 -15.59 -14.94 -12.80
N ARG A 233 -14.95 -13.82 -13.16
CA ARG A 233 -15.28 -13.06 -14.38
C ARG A 233 -14.48 -13.51 -15.60
N LEU A 234 -13.43 -14.32 -15.40
CA LEU A 234 -12.70 -14.95 -16.49
C LEU A 234 -13.57 -16.03 -17.14
N SER A 235 -13.63 -16.03 -18.44
CA SER A 235 -14.44 -16.95 -19.25
C SER A 235 -13.72 -17.29 -20.57
N ASP A 236 -14.38 -18.02 -21.46
CA ASP A 236 -13.85 -18.27 -22.79
C ASP A 236 -13.68 -16.98 -23.60
N GLU A 237 -14.49 -15.97 -23.33
CA GLU A 237 -14.42 -14.68 -24.02
C GLU A 237 -13.59 -13.63 -23.27
N VAL A 238 -13.67 -13.57 -21.93
CA VAL A 238 -12.99 -12.57 -21.10
C VAL A 238 -11.67 -13.12 -20.60
N LYS A 239 -10.55 -12.48 -21.01
CA LYS A 239 -9.19 -12.92 -20.69
C LYS A 239 -8.38 -11.91 -19.87
N LEU A 240 -8.96 -10.75 -19.55
CA LEU A 240 -8.34 -9.73 -18.70
C LEU A 240 -9.42 -9.09 -17.83
N VAL A 241 -9.24 -9.15 -16.50
CA VAL A 241 -10.16 -8.55 -15.52
C VAL A 241 -9.37 -7.66 -14.59
N GLY A 242 -9.56 -6.33 -14.65
CA GLY A 242 -8.88 -5.38 -13.79
C GLY A 242 -9.77 -4.74 -12.72
N THR A 243 -9.19 -3.84 -11.97
CA THR A 243 -9.93 -3.02 -10.99
C THR A 243 -10.71 -1.91 -11.69
N THR A 244 -10.02 -1.14 -12.50
CA THR A 244 -10.49 0.11 -13.12
C THR A 244 -10.11 0.17 -14.59
N TYR A 245 -10.87 0.96 -15.34
CA TYR A 245 -10.62 1.26 -16.74
C TYR A 245 -10.33 2.75 -16.89
N ASN A 246 -9.21 3.09 -17.50
CA ASN A 246 -8.87 4.46 -17.85
C ASN A 246 -9.17 4.70 -19.33
N CYS A 247 -9.93 5.75 -19.62
CA CYS A 247 -10.43 6.06 -20.95
C CYS A 247 -9.48 6.90 -21.80
N GLY A 248 -8.60 7.64 -21.19
CA GLY A 248 -7.69 8.54 -21.88
C GLY A 248 -6.21 8.14 -21.80
N PRO A 249 -5.39 8.50 -22.78
CA PRO A 249 -5.73 8.87 -24.17
C PRO A 249 -6.14 7.65 -25.02
N ILE A 250 -5.82 6.44 -24.56
CA ILE A 250 -6.22 5.14 -25.14
C ILE A 250 -6.89 4.35 -24.04
N GLY A 251 -8.13 3.92 -24.28
CA GLY A 251 -8.92 3.17 -23.31
C GLY A 251 -8.26 1.83 -22.95
N HIS A 252 -7.97 1.64 -21.65
CA HIS A 252 -7.26 0.45 -21.17
C HIS A 252 -7.63 0.07 -19.73
N VAL A 253 -7.50 -1.22 -19.44
CA VAL A 253 -7.50 -1.74 -18.07
C VAL A 253 -6.21 -1.32 -17.40
N GLN A 254 -6.29 -0.66 -16.24
CA GLN A 254 -5.10 -0.22 -15.50
C GLN A 254 -4.32 -1.43 -14.96
N SER A 255 -2.99 -1.40 -15.14
CA SER A 255 -2.09 -2.52 -14.88
C SER A 255 -1.81 -2.80 -13.40
N MET A 256 -2.25 -1.93 -12.50
CA MET A 256 -1.92 -2.03 -11.08
C MET A 256 -2.44 -3.29 -10.38
N VAL A 257 -3.59 -3.82 -10.80
CA VAL A 257 -4.12 -5.16 -10.42
C VAL A 257 -4.99 -5.69 -11.55
N PHE A 258 -4.66 -6.87 -12.05
CA PHE A 258 -5.52 -7.57 -13.00
C PHE A 258 -5.39 -9.08 -12.89
N ALA A 259 -6.46 -9.77 -13.24
CA ALA A 259 -6.51 -11.22 -13.37
C ALA A 259 -6.52 -11.63 -14.83
N THR A 260 -5.95 -12.80 -15.11
CA THR A 260 -5.96 -13.44 -16.42
C THR A 260 -5.86 -14.96 -16.26
N ASP A 261 -6.21 -15.70 -17.31
CA ASP A 261 -5.97 -17.14 -17.36
C ASP A 261 -4.72 -17.50 -18.19
N ARG A 262 -4.48 -18.81 -18.36
CA ARG A 262 -3.32 -19.30 -19.12
C ARG A 262 -3.36 -18.84 -20.59
N ILE A 263 -4.53 -18.67 -21.19
CA ILE A 263 -4.66 -18.16 -22.55
C ILE A 263 -4.26 -16.68 -22.59
N GLY A 264 -4.86 -15.87 -21.71
CA GLY A 264 -4.58 -14.44 -21.66
C GLY A 264 -3.12 -14.13 -21.30
N ILE A 265 -2.53 -14.85 -20.32
CA ILE A 265 -1.11 -14.64 -19.98
C ILE A 265 -0.18 -14.99 -21.16
N ASN A 266 -0.47 -16.02 -21.94
CA ASN A 266 0.29 -16.32 -23.14
C ASN A 266 0.15 -15.25 -24.23
N VAL A 267 -1.05 -14.67 -24.41
CA VAL A 267 -1.25 -13.51 -25.29
C VAL A 267 -0.36 -12.34 -24.84
N LEU A 268 -0.34 -12.02 -23.55
CA LEU A 268 0.44 -10.92 -22.99
C LEU A 268 1.96 -11.17 -23.06
N LEU A 269 2.42 -12.41 -22.94
CA LEU A 269 3.84 -12.78 -23.02
C LEU A 269 4.35 -12.91 -24.46
N ASN A 270 3.48 -13.17 -25.44
CA ASN A 270 3.85 -13.30 -26.85
C ASN A 270 3.56 -12.03 -27.66
N GLY A 271 3.16 -10.97 -26.99
CA GLY A 271 2.66 -9.77 -27.63
C GLY A 271 3.68 -9.07 -28.51
N ASN A 272 3.64 -9.34 -29.79
CA ASN A 272 4.25 -8.52 -30.83
C ASN A 272 3.19 -7.51 -31.28
N ILE A 273 3.09 -6.37 -30.61
CA ILE A 273 2.47 -5.20 -31.23
C ILE A 273 3.58 -4.42 -31.91
N THR A 274 3.77 -4.68 -33.18
CA THR A 274 4.40 -3.68 -34.04
C THR A 274 3.42 -2.52 -34.17
N THR A 275 3.77 -1.35 -33.68
CA THR A 275 3.06 -0.12 -34.05
C THR A 275 3.58 0.33 -35.42
N GLU A 276 2.77 1.02 -36.21
CA GLU A 276 3.26 1.67 -37.42
C GLU A 276 4.39 2.67 -37.14
N GLN A 277 4.46 3.18 -35.89
CA GLN A 277 5.44 4.14 -35.43
C GLN A 277 6.74 3.50 -34.91
N ASP A 278 6.69 2.28 -34.35
CA ASP A 278 7.86 1.49 -33.94
C ASP A 278 7.66 0.01 -34.21
N PRO A 279 8.22 -0.49 -35.34
CA PRO A 279 8.13 -1.92 -35.68
C PRO A 279 8.88 -2.83 -34.72
N ASN A 280 9.73 -2.31 -33.81
CA ASN A 280 10.47 -3.06 -32.82
C ASN A 280 9.83 -2.98 -31.42
N PHE A 281 8.74 -2.25 -31.25
CA PHE A 281 8.07 -2.13 -29.96
C PHE A 281 7.41 -3.47 -29.58
N LEU A 282 7.95 -4.10 -28.56
CA LEU A 282 7.41 -5.30 -27.99
C LEU A 282 6.43 -4.90 -26.87
N GLY A 283 5.12 -4.98 -27.13
CA GLY A 283 4.10 -4.73 -26.11
C GLY A 283 3.94 -5.86 -25.10
N GLY A 284 3.05 -5.67 -24.16
CA GLY A 284 2.70 -6.67 -23.16
C GLY A 284 3.77 -6.91 -22.10
N LEU A 285 3.90 -8.14 -21.66
CA LEU A 285 4.85 -8.55 -20.62
C LEU A 285 6.21 -9.00 -21.18
N SER A 286 6.45 -8.85 -22.49
CA SER A 286 7.66 -9.36 -23.12
C SER A 286 8.87 -8.42 -23.04
N SER A 287 8.67 -7.15 -22.68
CA SER A 287 9.71 -6.12 -22.71
C SER A 287 10.16 -5.65 -21.34
N CYS A 288 11.47 -5.60 -21.17
CA CYS A 288 12.11 -4.94 -20.04
C CYS A 288 12.49 -3.51 -20.45
N VAL A 289 11.64 -2.55 -20.11
CA VAL A 289 11.87 -1.14 -20.41
C VAL A 289 12.44 -0.40 -19.21
N LYS A 290 13.20 0.66 -19.49
CA LYS A 290 13.88 1.50 -18.47
C LYS A 290 13.32 2.91 -18.43
N ASP A 291 12.60 3.30 -19.45
CA ASP A 291 11.97 4.59 -19.57
C ASP A 291 10.52 4.56 -19.10
N LYS A 292 10.04 5.67 -18.54
CA LYS A 292 8.68 5.78 -18.01
C LYS A 292 7.62 5.78 -19.10
N ASP A 293 7.91 6.42 -20.23
CA ASP A 293 6.96 6.54 -21.35
C ASP A 293 6.79 5.18 -22.04
N ASP A 294 7.87 4.40 -22.15
CA ASP A 294 7.82 3.01 -22.57
C ASP A 294 7.02 2.14 -21.60
N ALA A 295 7.17 2.36 -20.29
CA ALA A 295 6.37 1.63 -19.31
C ALA A 295 4.88 1.93 -19.40
N ILE A 296 4.51 3.19 -19.68
CA ILE A 296 3.13 3.60 -19.96
C ILE A 296 2.65 2.91 -21.26
N SER A 297 3.47 2.88 -22.30
CA SER A 297 3.15 2.22 -23.56
C SER A 297 2.90 0.72 -23.38
N ILE A 298 3.66 0.05 -22.50
CA ILE A 298 3.42 -1.35 -22.11
C ILE A 298 2.05 -1.48 -21.42
N GLU A 299 1.72 -0.62 -20.46
CA GLU A 299 0.42 -0.64 -19.77
C GLU A 299 -0.74 -0.53 -20.79
N LEU A 300 -0.68 0.44 -21.69
CA LEU A 300 -1.67 0.64 -22.74
C LEU A 300 -1.79 -0.58 -23.67
N SER A 301 -0.67 -1.26 -23.92
CA SER A 301 -0.62 -2.41 -24.82
C SER A 301 -1.34 -3.65 -24.30
N LEU A 302 -1.44 -3.86 -22.97
CA LEU A 302 -2.05 -5.07 -22.39
C LEU A 302 -3.49 -5.28 -22.88
N THR A 303 -4.33 -4.25 -22.79
CA THR A 303 -5.73 -4.30 -23.26
C THR A 303 -5.81 -4.52 -24.77
N ASN A 304 -4.95 -3.83 -25.51
CA ASN A 304 -4.91 -3.95 -26.97
C ASN A 304 -4.53 -5.36 -27.43
N LEU A 305 -3.55 -6.00 -26.78
CA LEU A 305 -3.15 -7.37 -27.09
C LEU A 305 -4.30 -8.36 -26.92
N ILE A 306 -5.01 -8.26 -25.80
CA ILE A 306 -6.17 -9.12 -25.51
C ILE A 306 -7.27 -8.92 -26.58
N ARG A 307 -7.57 -7.66 -26.94
CA ARG A 307 -8.58 -7.35 -27.97
C ARG A 307 -8.16 -7.79 -29.36
N LYS A 308 -6.88 -7.62 -29.75
CA LYS A 308 -6.35 -8.11 -31.03
C LYS A 308 -6.39 -9.63 -31.15
N ALA A 309 -6.31 -10.34 -30.02
CA ALA A 309 -6.50 -11.78 -29.96
C ALA A 309 -7.99 -12.20 -29.94
N ASN A 310 -8.93 -11.28 -30.22
CA ASN A 310 -10.39 -11.46 -30.23
C ASN A 310 -10.98 -11.83 -28.86
N TYR A 311 -10.36 -11.41 -27.76
CA TYR A 311 -10.89 -11.58 -26.41
C TYR A 311 -11.40 -10.26 -25.84
N LYS A 312 -12.26 -10.37 -24.84
CA LYS A 312 -12.85 -9.25 -24.10
C LYS A 312 -12.04 -8.95 -22.82
N VAL A 313 -12.19 -7.71 -22.35
CA VAL A 313 -11.69 -7.24 -21.05
C VAL A 313 -12.87 -6.82 -20.17
N GLU A 314 -12.72 -6.96 -18.87
CA GLU A 314 -13.65 -6.47 -17.84
C GLU A 314 -12.94 -5.73 -16.73
N VAL A 315 -13.70 -4.94 -15.96
CA VAL A 315 -13.23 -4.32 -14.73
C VAL A 315 -14.27 -4.42 -13.62
N LEU A 316 -13.82 -4.25 -12.38
CA LEU A 316 -14.72 -4.28 -11.22
C LEU A 316 -15.56 -3.02 -11.08
N MET A 317 -15.04 -1.85 -11.51
CA MET A 317 -15.74 -0.57 -11.36
C MET A 317 -17.15 -0.61 -11.95
N THR A 318 -18.13 -0.17 -11.17
CA THR A 318 -19.56 -0.23 -11.51
C THR A 318 -19.89 0.60 -12.75
N GLN A 319 -19.23 1.73 -12.91
CA GLN A 319 -19.42 2.62 -14.04
C GLN A 319 -19.24 1.92 -15.39
N ALA A 320 -18.31 0.95 -15.48
CA ALA A 320 -18.09 0.16 -16.68
C ALA A 320 -19.26 -0.79 -17.04
N LYS A 321 -20.21 -0.99 -16.12
CA LYS A 321 -21.40 -1.81 -16.31
C LYS A 321 -22.65 -1.00 -16.70
N THR A 322 -22.55 0.33 -16.74
CA THR A 322 -23.72 1.20 -17.03
C THR A 322 -24.10 1.24 -18.51
N SER A 323 -23.19 0.83 -19.39
CA SER A 323 -23.44 0.81 -20.85
C SER A 323 -22.62 -0.27 -21.53
N ASP A 324 -23.19 -0.98 -22.49
CA ASP A 324 -22.49 -1.96 -23.34
C ASP A 324 -21.37 -1.31 -24.17
N THR A 325 -21.48 0.00 -24.41
CA THR A 325 -20.49 0.78 -25.17
C THR A 325 -19.52 1.54 -24.28
N TYR A 326 -19.53 1.32 -22.95
CA TYR A 326 -18.67 2.06 -22.02
C TYR A 326 -17.19 2.03 -22.43
N TYR A 327 -16.68 0.87 -22.79
CA TYR A 327 -15.28 0.68 -23.19
C TYR A 327 -14.89 1.38 -24.49
N GLU A 328 -15.86 1.85 -25.26
CA GLU A 328 -15.66 2.54 -26.54
C GLU A 328 -15.82 4.06 -26.42
N LYS A 329 -16.64 4.51 -25.48
CA LYS A 329 -17.12 5.92 -25.39
C LYS A 329 -17.05 6.50 -23.99
N CYS A 330 -16.17 5.98 -23.14
CA CYS A 330 -16.10 6.48 -21.77
C CYS A 330 -15.36 7.83 -21.68
N ASP A 331 -15.75 8.63 -20.68
CA ASP A 331 -15.12 9.91 -20.39
C ASP A 331 -13.82 9.72 -19.63
N GLU A 332 -12.85 10.64 -19.82
CA GLU A 332 -11.60 10.65 -19.08
C GLU A 332 -11.84 10.93 -17.59
N GLY A 333 -11.13 10.20 -16.71
CA GLY A 333 -11.10 10.48 -15.28
C GLY A 333 -12.08 9.70 -14.41
N GLY A 334 -13.07 9.01 -14.97
CA GLY A 334 -14.08 8.29 -14.17
C GLY A 334 -13.54 7.23 -13.20
N TRP A 335 -12.31 6.75 -13.39
CA TRP A 335 -11.64 5.82 -12.50
C TRP A 335 -11.10 6.45 -11.20
N GLN A 336 -11.08 7.78 -11.11
CA GLN A 336 -10.52 8.52 -9.97
C GLN A 336 -11.50 8.61 -8.79
N ASP A 337 -12.80 8.52 -9.08
CA ASP A 337 -13.87 8.70 -8.08
C ASP A 337 -14.42 7.35 -7.55
N VAL A 338 -13.68 6.25 -7.76
CA VAL A 338 -14.14 4.91 -7.41
C VAL A 338 -13.82 4.56 -5.97
N HIS A 339 -14.82 4.14 -5.19
CA HIS A 339 -14.62 3.76 -3.80
C HIS A 339 -13.87 2.42 -3.65
N ALA A 340 -13.04 2.30 -2.62
CA ALA A 340 -12.22 1.11 -2.35
C ALA A 340 -13.02 -0.19 -2.26
N TYR A 341 -14.24 -0.17 -1.74
CA TYR A 341 -15.11 -1.35 -1.67
C TYR A 341 -15.66 -1.80 -3.03
N GLU A 342 -15.64 -0.92 -4.02
CA GLU A 342 -16.05 -1.24 -5.38
C GLU A 342 -14.94 -1.96 -6.14
N THR A 343 -13.72 -1.45 -6.03
CA THR A 343 -12.57 -1.96 -6.77
C THR A 343 -11.68 -2.90 -5.98
N ILE A 344 -11.93 -3.07 -4.68
CA ILE A 344 -11.18 -3.92 -3.74
C ILE A 344 -9.75 -3.43 -3.49
N PHE A 345 -9.11 -2.83 -4.47
CA PHE A 345 -7.77 -2.22 -4.38
C PHE A 345 -7.82 -0.78 -4.83
N VAL A 346 -7.12 0.10 -4.13
CA VAL A 346 -7.05 1.56 -4.41
C VAL A 346 -5.62 1.97 -4.69
N LYS A 347 -5.43 2.83 -5.70
CA LYS A 347 -4.14 3.43 -6.00
C LYS A 347 -3.77 4.47 -4.94
N THR A 348 -2.58 4.35 -4.33
CA THR A 348 -2.14 5.22 -3.22
C THR A 348 -0.97 6.14 -3.57
N ASN A 349 -0.40 6.02 -4.76
CA ASN A 349 0.74 6.82 -5.22
C ASN A 349 0.37 7.92 -6.22
N SER A 350 -0.93 8.20 -6.40
CA SER A 350 -1.38 9.31 -7.25
C SER A 350 -1.30 10.64 -6.48
N ASN A 351 -0.98 11.73 -7.18
CA ASN A 351 -0.92 13.09 -6.62
C ASN A 351 -2.32 13.64 -6.23
N TYR A 352 -3.37 12.87 -6.37
CA TYR A 352 -4.74 13.24 -6.01
C TYR A 352 -4.97 12.96 -4.53
N ASN A 353 -4.67 13.96 -3.70
CA ASN A 353 -4.58 13.87 -2.23
C ASN A 353 -5.91 13.62 -1.48
N VAL A 354 -7.06 13.64 -2.13
CA VAL A 354 -8.37 13.55 -1.45
C VAL A 354 -8.64 12.11 -0.96
N GLU A 355 -8.17 11.10 -1.67
CA GLU A 355 -8.41 9.69 -1.32
C GLU A 355 -7.44 9.11 -0.28
N PHE A 356 -6.31 9.75 -0.05
CA PHE A 356 -5.30 9.21 0.87
C PHE A 356 -5.81 9.16 2.32
N ASP A 357 -6.55 10.18 2.77
CA ASP A 357 -7.10 10.21 4.13
C ASP A 357 -8.22 9.17 4.29
N SER A 358 -9.09 9.00 3.29
CA SER A 358 -10.15 7.99 3.29
C SER A 358 -9.57 6.56 3.28
N THR A 359 -8.53 6.31 2.50
CA THR A 359 -7.84 5.02 2.43
C THR A 359 -7.15 4.68 3.74
N ASN A 360 -6.54 5.65 4.42
CA ASN A 360 -5.94 5.43 5.73
C ASN A 360 -6.99 5.12 6.80
N LYS A 361 -8.12 5.86 6.83
CA LYS A 361 -9.24 5.55 7.72
C LYS A 361 -9.79 4.14 7.48
N LEU A 362 -9.94 3.75 6.22
CA LEU A 362 -10.40 2.41 5.86
C LEU A 362 -9.41 1.34 6.28
N THR A 363 -8.10 1.61 6.13
CA THR A 363 -7.02 0.74 6.63
C THR A 363 -7.13 0.54 8.13
N GLU A 364 -7.34 1.60 8.90
CA GLU A 364 -7.50 1.52 10.36
C GLU A 364 -8.74 0.71 10.76
N LEU A 365 -9.87 0.90 10.07
CA LEU A 365 -11.08 0.12 10.30
C LEU A 365 -10.87 -1.37 10.03
N HIS A 366 -10.25 -1.73 8.92
CA HIS A 366 -9.96 -3.13 8.60
C HIS A 366 -8.99 -3.77 9.58
N ASN A 367 -7.97 -3.03 10.02
CA ASN A 367 -7.05 -3.49 11.06
C ASN A 367 -7.77 -3.71 12.40
N TYR A 368 -8.76 -2.87 12.72
CA TYR A 368 -9.56 -3.00 13.95
C TYR A 368 -10.51 -4.21 13.91
N TRP A 369 -11.13 -4.50 12.76
CA TRP A 369 -12.04 -5.63 12.63
C TRP A 369 -11.37 -6.99 12.75
N GLY A 370 -10.06 -7.07 12.48
CA GLY A 370 -9.28 -8.30 12.57
C GLY A 370 -9.69 -9.41 11.59
N ARG A 371 -10.63 -9.15 10.66
CA ARG A 371 -11.01 -10.10 9.60
C ARG A 371 -10.02 -10.02 8.44
N THR A 372 -9.48 -11.15 8.06
CA THR A 372 -8.48 -11.25 6.98
C THR A 372 -8.93 -12.25 5.92
N SER A 373 -8.17 -12.39 4.84
CA SER A 373 -8.43 -13.41 3.83
C SER A 373 -8.30 -14.84 4.39
N TRP A 374 -7.54 -15.04 5.46
CA TRP A 374 -7.49 -16.33 6.17
C TRP A 374 -8.84 -16.75 6.73
N ASP A 375 -9.68 -15.78 7.13
CA ASP A 375 -11.02 -16.03 7.66
C ASP A 375 -12.06 -16.19 6.54
N MET A 376 -11.87 -15.46 5.43
CA MET A 376 -12.87 -15.34 4.36
C MET A 376 -12.64 -16.28 3.19
N CYS A 377 -11.38 -16.58 2.85
CA CYS A 377 -11.02 -17.44 1.73
C CYS A 377 -10.93 -18.90 2.18
N LYS A 378 -12.05 -19.55 2.31
CA LYS A 378 -12.09 -20.97 2.70
C LYS A 378 -11.51 -21.83 1.58
N VAL A 379 -10.80 -22.88 1.96
CA VAL A 379 -10.45 -23.99 1.07
C VAL A 379 -11.74 -24.79 0.88
N VAL A 380 -12.28 -24.83 -0.31
CA VAL A 380 -13.44 -25.67 -0.68
C VAL A 380 -12.95 -27.08 -1.00
#